data_77e4e5b7bdaa0bba4ea13265a5db5cbb
#
_entry.id   77e4e5b7bdaa0bba4ea13265a5db5cbb
#
_cell.length_a   1.000
_cell.length_b   1.000
_cell.length_c   1.000
_cell.angle_alpha   90.00
_cell.angle_beta   90.00
_cell.angle_gamma   90.00
#
_symmetry.space_group_name_H-M   'P 1'
#
loop_
_entity.id
_entity.type
_entity.pdbx_description
1 polymer ?
#
loop_
_entity_poly.entity_id
_entity_poly.type
_entity_poly.pdbx_seq_one_letter_code
_entity_poly.pdbx_strand_id
1 'polypeptide(L)'
;MSQPKITAYLKTYCGWSEGVRAIFRKYDLPFEEKDIIKNPAFRWEMEQKSGQPLSPCVEINGIMVPDVSGEDVERWMIANGLLTPNEAEPDAPIDRACSDAQHAAMAAGQVGKINFLC
;
A
#
# COMPACT_ATOMS: atom_id res chain seq x y z
N MET A 1 4.14 -1.93 24.65
CA MET A 1 4.62 -2.62 23.43
C MET A 1 4.83 -1.60 22.33
N SER A 2 5.95 -1.69 21.64
CA SER A 2 6.21 -0.79 20.54
C SER A 2 5.38 -1.17 19.33
N GLN A 3 4.99 -0.14 18.56
CA GLN A 3 4.29 -0.36 17.30
C GLN A 3 5.26 -0.96 16.28
N PRO A 4 4.75 -1.72 15.31
CA PRO A 4 5.61 -2.25 14.26
C PRO A 4 6.21 -1.12 13.42
N LYS A 5 7.42 -1.31 12.98
CA LYS A 5 8.08 -0.37 12.06
C LYS A 5 7.69 -0.74 10.64
N ILE A 6 7.01 0.17 9.95
CA ILE A 6 6.43 -0.10 8.63
C ILE A 6 6.96 0.88 7.60
N THR A 7 7.44 0.35 6.48
CA THR A 7 7.81 1.12 5.31
C THR A 7 7.02 0.58 4.12
N ALA A 8 6.25 1.44 3.46
CA ALA A 8 5.39 1.02 2.35
C ALA A 8 5.84 1.67 1.04
N TYR A 9 6.13 0.84 0.04
CA TYR A 9 6.48 1.29 -1.30
C TYR A 9 5.23 1.30 -2.15
N LEU A 10 4.71 2.48 -2.42
CA LEU A 10 3.38 2.66 -2.99
C LEU A 10 3.43 3.57 -4.20
N LYS A 11 2.38 3.49 -5.03
CA LYS A 11 2.16 4.41 -6.14
C LYS A 11 1.20 5.51 -5.73
N THR A 12 1.39 6.71 -6.29
CA THR A 12 0.59 7.88 -5.94
C THR A 12 -0.90 7.63 -6.16
N TYR A 13 -1.25 7.11 -7.34
CA TYR A 13 -2.64 6.88 -7.74
C TYR A 13 -2.83 5.43 -8.16
N CYS A 14 -2.91 4.54 -7.20
CA CYS A 14 -3.13 3.12 -7.46
C CYS A 14 -4.09 2.57 -6.41
N GLY A 15 -5.13 1.87 -6.85
CA GLY A 15 -6.12 1.31 -5.96
C GLY A 15 -5.53 0.31 -4.98
N TRP A 16 -4.59 -0.50 -5.42
CA TRP A 16 -3.90 -1.43 -4.53
C TRP A 16 -3.10 -0.70 -3.46
N SER A 17 -2.41 0.39 -3.85
CA SER A 17 -1.66 1.21 -2.89
C SER A 17 -2.59 1.91 -1.91
N GLU A 18 -3.72 2.43 -2.39
CA GLU A 18 -4.69 3.09 -1.51
C GLU A 18 -5.31 2.10 -0.54
N GLY A 19 -5.52 0.86 -0.95
CA GLY A 19 -5.99 -0.19 -0.04
C GLY A 19 -5.02 -0.45 1.10
N VAL A 20 -3.72 -0.43 0.81
CA VAL A 20 -2.69 -0.57 1.85
C VAL A 20 -2.74 0.60 2.82
N ARG A 21 -2.84 1.83 2.29
CA ARG A 21 -3.00 3.02 3.14
C ARG A 21 -4.24 2.94 4.02
N ALA A 22 -5.34 2.45 3.46
CA ALA A 22 -6.60 2.31 4.19
C ALA A 22 -6.48 1.36 5.36
N ILE A 23 -5.74 0.27 5.22
CA ILE A 23 -5.50 -0.66 6.32
C ILE A 23 -4.71 0.02 7.44
N PHE A 24 -3.68 0.79 7.08
CA PHE A 24 -2.90 1.49 8.12
C PHE A 24 -3.76 2.54 8.84
N ARG A 25 -4.67 3.21 8.13
CA ARG A 25 -5.62 4.14 8.77
C ARG A 25 -6.62 3.40 9.67
N LYS A 26 -7.12 2.26 9.22
CA LYS A 26 -8.08 1.45 9.99
C LYS A 26 -7.53 1.07 11.36
N TYR A 27 -6.25 0.75 11.43
CA TYR A 27 -5.59 0.29 12.66
C TYR A 27 -4.75 1.39 13.31
N ASP A 28 -4.84 2.61 12.78
CA ASP A 28 -4.11 3.77 13.32
C ASP A 28 -2.60 3.49 13.42
N LEU A 29 -2.04 2.93 12.36
CA LEU A 29 -0.63 2.55 12.32
C LEU A 29 0.19 3.62 11.61
N PRO A 30 1.21 4.17 12.25
CA PRO A 30 2.15 5.05 11.55
C PRO A 30 3.02 4.24 10.60
N PHE A 31 3.33 4.81 9.44
CA PHE A 31 4.20 4.16 8.47
C PHE A 31 4.94 5.20 7.64
N GLU A 32 6.09 4.80 7.11
CA GLU A 32 6.82 5.62 6.15
C GLU A 32 6.36 5.23 4.75
N GLU A 33 5.85 6.21 4.01
CA GLU A 33 5.43 5.97 2.62
C GLU A 33 6.54 6.40 1.67
N LYS A 34 6.97 5.49 0.81
CA LYS A 34 7.94 5.77 -0.24
C LYS A 34 7.25 5.65 -1.58
N ASP A 35 6.98 6.80 -2.20
CA ASP A 35 6.25 6.86 -3.46
C ASP A 35 7.20 6.53 -4.61
N ILE A 36 6.98 5.39 -5.26
CA ILE A 36 7.86 4.89 -6.31
C ILE A 36 7.64 5.57 -7.65
N ILE A 37 6.56 6.36 -7.77
CA ILE A 37 6.31 7.15 -8.98
C ILE A 37 6.99 8.50 -8.86
N LYS A 38 6.87 9.15 -7.72
CA LYS A 38 7.48 10.46 -7.49
C LYS A 38 9.00 10.39 -7.38
N ASN A 39 9.52 9.26 -6.92
CA ASN A 39 10.96 9.11 -6.71
C ASN A 39 11.42 7.74 -7.25
N PRO A 40 12.03 7.72 -8.44
CA PRO A 40 12.53 6.47 -9.03
C PRO A 40 13.54 5.72 -8.17
N ALA A 41 14.27 6.41 -7.31
CA ALA A 41 15.20 5.76 -6.39
C ALA A 41 14.46 4.83 -5.42
N PHE A 42 13.25 5.19 -5.02
CA PHE A 42 12.43 4.32 -4.16
C PHE A 42 11.98 3.08 -4.91
N ARG A 43 11.69 3.20 -6.20
CA ARG A 43 11.34 2.04 -7.02
C ARG A 43 12.53 1.08 -7.10
N TRP A 44 13.71 1.61 -7.35
CA TRP A 44 14.92 0.80 -7.41
C TRP A 44 15.15 0.09 -6.07
N GLU A 45 15.02 0.83 -4.96
CA GLU A 45 15.17 0.27 -3.61
C GLU A 45 14.17 -0.88 -3.39
N MET A 46 12.91 -0.68 -3.76
CA MET A 46 11.87 -1.70 -3.65
C MET A 46 12.26 -2.96 -4.45
N GLU A 47 12.71 -2.80 -5.69
CA GLU A 47 13.08 -3.92 -6.53
C GLU A 47 14.28 -4.69 -5.96
N GLN A 48 15.25 -3.98 -5.39
CA GLN A 48 16.41 -4.62 -4.77
C GLN A 48 16.01 -5.39 -3.51
N LYS A 49 15.15 -4.82 -2.69
CA LYS A 49 14.74 -5.45 -1.43
C LYS A 49 13.74 -6.58 -1.62
N SER A 50 12.86 -6.47 -2.59
CA SER A 50 11.80 -7.45 -2.81
C SER A 50 12.16 -8.50 -3.86
N GLY A 51 13.15 -8.22 -4.71
CA GLY A 51 13.56 -9.10 -5.78
C GLY A 51 12.57 -9.15 -6.95
N GLN A 52 11.65 -8.19 -7.05
CA GLN A 52 10.63 -8.18 -8.11
C GLN A 52 10.09 -6.74 -8.29
N PRO A 53 9.49 -6.41 -9.44
CA PRO A 53 9.11 -5.02 -9.76
C PRO A 53 7.68 -4.63 -9.37
N LEU A 54 6.88 -5.54 -8.83
CA LEU A 54 5.47 -5.27 -8.56
C LEU A 54 5.29 -4.56 -7.23
N SER A 55 4.31 -3.68 -7.15
CA SER A 55 3.90 -2.97 -5.94
C SER A 55 2.41 -3.20 -5.68
N PRO A 56 1.92 -2.97 -4.46
CA PRO A 56 2.64 -2.49 -3.28
C PRO A 56 3.58 -3.51 -2.67
N CYS A 57 4.67 -2.99 -2.08
CA CYS A 57 5.54 -3.79 -1.24
C CYS A 57 5.60 -3.13 0.13
N VAL A 58 5.56 -3.92 1.19
CA VAL A 58 5.56 -3.40 2.56
C VAL A 58 6.64 -4.11 3.35
N GLU A 59 7.51 -3.33 3.98
CA GLU A 59 8.51 -3.87 4.89
C GLU A 59 8.04 -3.66 6.32
N ILE A 60 7.88 -4.75 7.06
CA ILE A 60 7.34 -4.71 8.42
C ILE A 60 8.35 -5.35 9.36
N ASN A 61 8.89 -4.55 10.28
CA ASN A 61 9.92 -5.00 11.23
C ASN A 61 11.11 -5.66 10.54
N GLY A 62 11.50 -5.12 9.38
CA GLY A 62 12.62 -5.64 8.61
C GLY A 62 12.28 -6.79 7.68
N ILE A 63 11.04 -7.24 7.64
CA ILE A 63 10.60 -8.32 6.76
C ILE A 63 9.87 -7.72 5.57
N MET A 64 10.40 -7.97 4.36
CA MET A 64 9.77 -7.48 3.14
C MET A 64 8.63 -8.41 2.73
N VAL A 65 7.45 -7.84 2.57
CA VAL A 65 6.26 -8.54 2.08
C VAL A 65 5.95 -7.95 0.71
N PRO A 66 6.30 -8.65 -0.38
CA PRO A 66 6.19 -8.08 -1.73
C PRO A 66 4.82 -8.35 -2.38
N ASP A 67 4.45 -7.45 -3.29
CA ASP A 67 3.27 -7.64 -4.15
C ASP A 67 2.02 -7.96 -3.35
N VAL A 68 1.64 -7.05 -2.45
CA VAL A 68 0.53 -7.27 -1.53
C VAL A 68 -0.57 -6.23 -1.71
N SER A 69 -1.82 -6.65 -1.46
CA SER A 69 -2.97 -5.74 -1.33
C SER A 69 -3.12 -5.33 0.14
N GLY A 70 -4.02 -4.37 0.40
CA GLY A 70 -4.36 -4.03 1.78
C GLY A 70 -4.88 -5.23 2.55
N GLU A 71 -5.72 -6.05 1.92
CA GLU A 71 -6.22 -7.29 2.52
C GLU A 71 -5.09 -8.23 2.88
N ASP A 72 -4.10 -8.40 1.99
CA ASP A 72 -2.95 -9.25 2.25
C ASP A 72 -2.12 -8.73 3.42
N VAL A 73 -1.92 -7.42 3.50
CA VAL A 73 -1.17 -6.80 4.61
C VAL A 73 -1.87 -7.03 5.93
N GLU A 74 -3.18 -6.81 5.97
CA GLU A 74 -3.97 -7.03 7.19
C GLU A 74 -3.84 -8.48 7.63
N ARG A 75 -4.03 -9.41 6.71
CA ARG A 75 -3.98 -10.83 6.99
C ARG A 75 -2.59 -11.26 7.48
N TRP A 76 -1.54 -10.75 6.84
CA TRP A 76 -0.17 -11.07 7.23
C TRP A 76 0.15 -10.56 8.64
N MET A 77 -0.26 -9.34 8.95
CA MET A 77 0.01 -8.75 10.27
C MET A 77 -0.76 -9.46 11.38
N ILE A 78 -1.99 -9.86 11.11
CA ILE A 78 -2.79 -10.64 12.08
C ILE A 78 -2.14 -12.01 12.29
N ALA A 79 -1.73 -12.68 11.22
CA ALA A 79 -1.11 -14.00 11.31
C ALA A 79 0.21 -13.97 12.08
N ASN A 80 0.91 -12.84 12.07
CA ASN A 80 2.18 -12.68 12.77
C ASN A 80 2.04 -12.02 14.15
N GLY A 81 0.81 -11.88 14.63
CA GLY A 81 0.56 -11.36 15.98
C GLY A 81 0.80 -9.86 16.14
N LEU A 82 0.86 -9.11 15.04
CA LEU A 82 1.12 -7.68 15.08
C LEU A 82 -0.16 -6.85 15.17
N LEU A 83 -1.30 -7.42 14.79
CA LEU A 83 -2.60 -6.75 14.85
C LEU A 83 -3.62 -7.66 15.48
N THR A 84 -4.58 -7.04 16.20
CA THR A 84 -5.81 -7.70 16.62
C THR A 84 -6.90 -7.27 15.65
N PRO A 85 -7.65 -8.19 15.04
CA PRO A 85 -8.70 -7.82 14.10
C PRO A 85 -9.72 -6.88 14.74
N ASN A 86 -10.14 -5.84 14.00
CA ASN A 86 -11.22 -4.97 14.44
C ASN A 86 -12.30 -4.93 13.37
N GLU A 87 -13.51 -4.48 13.75
CA GLU A 87 -14.66 -4.48 12.87
C GLU A 87 -14.86 -3.19 12.10
N ALA A 88 -13.95 -2.23 12.23
CA ALA A 88 -14.04 -0.98 11.50
C ALA A 88 -13.92 -1.23 10.00
N GLU A 89 -14.72 -0.50 9.23
CA GLU A 89 -14.63 -0.57 7.78
C GLU A 89 -13.46 0.27 7.30
N PRO A 90 -12.64 -0.26 6.35
CA PRO A 90 -11.63 0.58 5.72
C PRO A 90 -12.30 1.70 4.93
N ASP A 91 -11.63 2.85 4.85
CA ASP A 91 -12.17 4.01 4.13
C ASP A 91 -11.91 3.96 2.63
N ALA A 92 -11.34 2.87 2.14
CA ALA A 92 -11.13 2.61 0.71
C ALA A 92 -11.11 1.10 0.49
N PRO A 93 -11.39 0.62 -0.75
CA PRO A 93 -11.31 -0.81 -1.04
C PRO A 93 -9.88 -1.34 -0.80
N ILE A 94 -9.77 -2.51 -0.19
CA ILE A 94 -8.47 -3.10 0.14
C ILE A 94 -8.14 -4.33 -0.73
N ASP A 95 -9.08 -4.72 -1.60
CA ASP A 95 -8.96 -5.92 -2.43
C ASP A 95 -9.15 -5.62 -3.91
N ARG A 96 -9.02 -4.35 -4.34
CA ARG A 96 -9.30 -3.91 -5.70
C ARG A 96 -8.24 -2.98 -6.22
N ALA A 97 -8.10 -2.95 -7.54
CA ALA A 97 -7.13 -2.10 -8.21
C ALA A 97 -7.47 -0.62 -8.09
N CYS A 98 -8.71 -0.23 -8.45
CA CYS A 98 -9.15 1.15 -8.37
C CYS A 98 -10.59 1.22 -7.92
N SER A 99 -10.93 2.26 -7.14
CA SER A 99 -12.31 2.58 -6.79
C SER A 99 -12.94 3.42 -7.91
N ASP A 100 -14.27 3.53 -7.90
CA ASP A 100 -14.97 4.40 -8.84
C ASP A 100 -14.54 5.85 -8.69
N ALA A 101 -14.29 6.29 -7.46
CA ALA A 101 -13.81 7.64 -7.20
C ALA A 101 -12.43 7.89 -7.82
N GLN A 102 -11.55 6.90 -7.78
CA GLN A 102 -10.24 7.00 -8.41
C GLN A 102 -10.36 7.05 -9.93
N HIS A 103 -11.23 6.23 -10.50
CA HIS A 103 -11.49 6.27 -11.93
C HIS A 103 -12.08 7.60 -12.37
N ALA A 104 -12.99 8.16 -11.59
CA ALA A 104 -13.57 9.47 -11.89
C ALA A 104 -12.50 10.56 -11.86
N ALA A 105 -11.60 10.53 -10.91
CA ALA A 105 -10.50 11.48 -10.82
C ALA A 105 -9.56 11.37 -12.02
N MET A 106 -9.27 10.16 -12.48
CA MET A 106 -8.46 9.94 -13.67
C MET A 106 -9.17 10.42 -14.93
N ALA A 107 -10.46 10.13 -15.04
CA ALA A 107 -11.27 10.58 -16.18
C ALA A 107 -11.39 12.11 -16.27
N ALA A 108 -11.33 12.78 -15.14
CA ALA A 108 -11.34 14.23 -15.10
C ALA A 108 -10.01 14.87 -15.52
N GLY A 109 -8.99 14.06 -15.82
CA GLY A 109 -7.71 14.54 -16.28
C GLY A 109 -6.82 15.13 -15.20
N GLN A 110 -7.16 14.96 -13.95
CA GLN A 110 -6.40 15.52 -12.84
C GLN A 110 -5.02 14.91 -12.69
N VAL A 111 -4.86 13.70 -13.16
CA VAL A 111 -3.60 12.96 -13.09
C VAL A 111 -2.88 12.95 -14.43
N GLY A 112 -3.44 13.63 -15.42
CA GLY A 112 -2.79 13.83 -16.70
C GLY A 112 -2.50 12.52 -17.41
N LYS A 113 -1.26 12.40 -17.90
CA LYS A 113 -0.85 11.30 -18.76
C LYS A 113 -0.27 10.13 -17.99
N ILE A 114 -0.41 10.10 -16.67
CA ILE A 114 0.14 9.00 -15.90
C ILE A 114 -0.58 7.71 -16.28
N ASN A 115 0.21 6.72 -16.60
CA ASN A 115 -0.31 5.43 -16.99
C ASN A 115 -0.52 4.59 -15.72
N PHE A 116 -1.77 4.40 -15.35
CA PHE A 116 -2.11 3.68 -14.13
C PHE A 116 -2.34 2.21 -14.42
N LEU A 117 -1.54 1.40 -13.77
CA LEU A 117 -1.78 -0.03 -13.71
C LEU A 117 -2.41 -0.32 -12.35
N CYS A 118 -3.69 -0.02 -12.24
CA CYS A 118 -4.43 -0.35 -11.04
C CYS A 118 -4.80 -1.82 -11.03
#